data_6a24cc9adf3399e72ee678e705ca2062
#
_entry.id   6a24cc9adf3399e72ee678e705ca2062
#
_cell.length_a   1.000
_cell.length_b   1.000
_cell.length_c   1.000
_cell.angle_alpha   90.00
_cell.angle_beta   90.00
_cell.angle_gamma   90.00
#
_symmetry.space_group_name_H-M   'P 1'
#
loop_
_entity.id
_entity.type
_entity.pdbx_description
1 polymer ?
#
loop_
_entity_poly.entity_id
_entity_poly.type
_entity_poly.pdbx_seq_one_letter_code
_entity_poly.pdbx_strand_id
1 'polypeptide(L)'
;MRISQGAPSPHPSPASGRGSKRDNPPLTLAIIGGGYAGMAAATTLASRNIPVTVFESAKQLGGRARGVRHNDTQLDNGQHILLGCYRNTLKLIELVGGNIEQDFQRLPLQLTLHKHFELKAPRLPAPLHLLIGLLRAKGLSLSARLRAASFMLSMRRNRFLLPSPAGGKGGGGAGAQDISALKLLLQYQQDDDLIRLLWEPICISALNTPVQKASAQVLLNVLRDSLNGSRADSDMLLPRIDFSALFPDRAAAYVNSHGGKVLLSCGVDAINRQGDQFELITAEGPQYFDHVICAASPSTATRLFGKLPELTEVARQIEAIPYQPIYTVYLQYPANVRLPHPMLGMDRCISQWLFDRGQIAAQHGLIAVVISAEGIHQDLSHEQLARKVTEELREHLDIAQAPLWHQVIAEKRATFSCEPNLSRPSHLTPIANLLLAGDFTAGEYPATLEGAVMSGVRCADEIIQHIHSDINLLRG
;
A
#
# COMPACT_ATOMS: atom_id res chain seq x y z
N MET A 1 92.38 14.05 33.36
CA MET A 1 92.67 15.50 33.41
C MET A 1 91.96 16.16 32.24
N ARG A 2 91.15 17.19 32.52
CA ARG A 2 90.37 18.09 31.62
C ARG A 2 89.23 17.55 30.81
N ILE A 3 88.07 17.92 31.31
CA ILE A 3 86.71 17.99 30.78
C ILE A 3 86.65 19.06 29.68
N SER A 4 86.02 18.78 28.57
CA SER A 4 85.47 19.78 27.64
C SER A 4 84.00 19.65 27.51
N GLN A 5 83.26 20.68 27.91
CA GLN A 5 81.81 20.84 27.81
C GLN A 5 81.40 21.10 26.34
N GLY A 6 80.47 20.33 25.84
CA GLY A 6 79.79 20.57 24.54
C GLY A 6 78.49 21.34 24.77
N ALA A 7 78.25 22.36 23.97
CA ALA A 7 77.10 23.24 24.00
C ALA A 7 75.80 22.54 23.65
N PRO A 8 74.62 23.00 24.13
CA PRO A 8 73.32 22.38 23.83
C PRO A 8 72.82 22.75 22.44
N SER A 9 72.29 21.74 21.76
CA SER A 9 71.59 21.86 20.45
C SER A 9 70.25 22.61 20.61
N PRO A 10 69.76 23.33 19.55
CA PRO A 10 68.55 24.09 19.64
C PRO A 10 67.29 23.18 19.60
N HIS A 11 66.27 23.54 20.38
CA HIS A 11 64.98 22.92 20.43
C HIS A 11 64.28 22.98 19.06
N PRO A 12 63.54 21.91 18.59
CA PRO A 12 62.67 21.99 17.44
C PRO A 12 61.43 22.80 17.78
N SER A 13 61.06 23.71 16.89
CA SER A 13 59.81 24.48 16.92
C SER A 13 58.60 23.57 16.93
N PRO A 14 57.48 23.95 17.60
CA PRO A 14 56.27 23.16 17.58
C PRO A 14 55.70 23.13 16.15
N ALA A 15 55.46 21.92 15.63
CA ALA A 15 54.76 21.69 14.38
C ALA A 15 53.35 22.29 14.47
N SER A 16 53.04 23.16 13.52
CA SER A 16 51.69 23.69 13.31
C SER A 16 50.70 22.54 13.21
N GLY A 17 49.80 22.43 14.17
CA GLY A 17 48.74 21.46 14.18
C GLY A 17 47.86 21.65 12.91
N ARG A 18 47.91 20.67 12.01
CA ARG A 18 46.85 20.51 11.02
C ARG A 18 45.59 20.23 11.81
N GLY A 19 44.60 21.11 11.66
CA GLY A 19 43.30 20.94 12.26
C GLY A 19 42.73 19.55 11.86
N SER A 20 42.50 18.74 12.88
CA SER A 20 41.76 17.50 12.69
C SER A 20 40.39 17.85 12.04
N LYS A 21 40.14 17.34 10.85
CA LYS A 21 38.78 17.28 10.35
C LYS A 21 37.97 16.65 11.47
N ARG A 22 37.04 17.40 12.03
CA ARG A 22 36.00 16.81 12.88
C ARG A 22 35.28 15.84 12.04
N ASP A 23 35.56 14.55 12.18
CA ASP A 23 34.69 13.49 11.67
C ASP A 23 33.37 13.66 12.42
N ASN A 24 32.39 14.30 11.78
CA ASN A 24 31.06 14.29 12.32
C ASN A 24 30.64 12.82 12.42
N PRO A 25 30.07 12.38 13.54
CA PRO A 25 29.58 11.03 13.67
C PRO A 25 28.63 10.71 12.50
N PRO A 26 28.63 9.49 11.99
CA PRO A 26 27.73 9.12 10.88
C PRO A 26 26.29 9.39 11.29
N LEU A 27 25.52 9.99 10.39
CA LEU A 27 24.12 10.33 10.56
C LEU A 27 23.33 9.06 10.95
N THR A 28 22.53 9.16 12.00
CA THR A 28 21.72 8.07 12.52
C THR A 28 20.24 8.22 12.11
N LEU A 29 19.63 7.15 11.63
CA LEU A 29 18.28 7.18 11.10
C LEU A 29 17.43 6.03 11.63
N ALA A 30 16.24 6.35 12.16
CA ALA A 30 15.26 5.39 12.64
C ALA A 30 14.02 5.36 11.75
N ILE A 31 13.45 4.16 11.60
CA ILE A 31 12.15 3.95 10.99
C ILE A 31 11.27 3.20 11.99
N ILE A 32 10.11 3.75 12.33
CA ILE A 32 9.16 3.16 13.27
C ILE A 32 8.05 2.48 12.49
N GLY A 33 8.02 1.16 12.48
CA GLY A 33 7.05 0.31 11.79
C GLY A 33 7.65 -0.45 10.59
N GLY A 34 7.53 -1.77 10.63
CA GLY A 34 8.02 -2.73 9.62
C GLY A 34 6.94 -3.15 8.60
N GLY A 35 5.94 -2.29 8.35
CA GLY A 35 4.97 -2.47 7.28
C GLY A 35 5.55 -2.10 5.90
N TYR A 36 4.73 -2.21 4.84
CA TYR A 36 5.18 -1.92 3.48
C TYR A 36 5.76 -0.52 3.31
N ALA A 37 5.21 0.51 3.95
CA ALA A 37 5.74 1.88 3.90
C ALA A 37 7.13 1.99 4.56
N GLY A 38 7.28 1.46 5.78
CA GLY A 38 8.56 1.51 6.50
C GLY A 38 9.64 0.68 5.82
N MET A 39 9.31 -0.52 5.34
CA MET A 39 10.26 -1.37 4.63
C MET A 39 10.64 -0.78 3.25
N ALA A 40 9.71 -0.07 2.58
CA ALA A 40 10.02 0.65 1.34
C ALA A 40 11.01 1.80 1.60
N ALA A 41 10.78 2.58 2.66
CA ALA A 41 11.72 3.63 3.08
C ALA A 41 13.10 3.05 3.42
N ALA A 42 13.13 1.99 4.22
CA ALA A 42 14.37 1.31 4.62
C ALA A 42 15.16 0.78 3.42
N THR A 43 14.47 0.11 2.50
CA THR A 43 15.09 -0.44 1.27
C THR A 43 15.64 0.69 0.38
N THR A 44 14.90 1.78 0.23
CA THR A 44 15.33 2.93 -0.58
C THR A 44 16.58 3.58 -0.01
N LEU A 45 16.64 3.80 1.30
CA LEU A 45 17.82 4.35 1.99
C LEU A 45 19.02 3.37 1.91
N ALA A 46 18.79 2.09 2.18
CA ALA A 46 19.83 1.06 2.08
C ALA A 46 20.41 0.96 0.67
N SER A 47 19.59 1.12 -0.38
CA SER A 47 20.07 1.14 -1.78
C SER A 47 20.99 2.31 -2.11
N ARG A 48 21.05 3.33 -1.23
CA ARG A 48 21.96 4.48 -1.28
C ARG A 48 23.11 4.38 -0.26
N ASN A 49 23.30 3.20 0.36
CA ASN A 49 24.27 2.95 1.40
C ASN A 49 24.08 3.86 2.63
N ILE A 50 22.84 4.23 2.94
CA ILE A 50 22.47 4.95 4.16
C ILE A 50 21.92 3.91 5.14
N PRO A 51 22.68 3.57 6.22
CA PRO A 51 22.25 2.58 7.19
C PRO A 51 21.09 3.11 8.03
N VAL A 52 20.10 2.25 8.28
CA VAL A 52 18.91 2.60 9.05
C VAL A 52 18.62 1.56 10.11
N THR A 53 17.95 1.96 11.19
CA THR A 53 17.39 1.04 12.19
C THR A 53 15.88 1.05 12.08
N VAL A 54 15.29 -0.12 11.77
CA VAL A 54 13.84 -0.31 11.71
C VAL A 54 13.36 -0.95 13.00
N PHE A 55 12.36 -0.34 13.63
CA PHE A 55 11.70 -0.83 14.85
C PHE A 55 10.32 -1.38 14.51
N GLU A 56 10.09 -2.66 14.75
CA GLU A 56 8.79 -3.32 14.55
C GLU A 56 8.34 -3.97 15.86
N SER A 57 7.14 -3.59 16.32
CA SER A 57 6.55 -4.11 17.56
C SER A 57 6.10 -5.56 17.48
N ALA A 58 5.73 -6.02 16.28
CA ALA A 58 5.30 -7.38 16.05
C ALA A 58 6.49 -8.34 15.89
N LYS A 59 6.19 -9.65 16.00
CA LYS A 59 7.17 -10.74 15.76
C LYS A 59 7.46 -10.96 14.27
N GLN A 60 6.71 -10.31 13.37
CA GLN A 60 6.84 -10.45 11.92
C GLN A 60 6.57 -9.14 11.21
N LEU A 61 7.13 -9.00 10.01
CA LEU A 61 7.00 -7.82 9.16
C LEU A 61 5.73 -7.86 8.29
N GLY A 62 5.43 -6.72 7.63
CA GLY A 62 4.36 -6.59 6.65
C GLY A 62 3.16 -5.77 7.13
N GLY A 63 3.01 -5.54 8.43
CA GLY A 63 1.92 -4.74 9.00
C GLY A 63 0.55 -5.36 8.68
N ARG A 64 -0.34 -4.63 7.99
CA ARG A 64 -1.67 -5.12 7.57
C ARG A 64 -1.59 -6.16 6.44
N ALA A 65 -0.59 -6.09 5.59
CA ALA A 65 -0.34 -7.08 4.54
C ALA A 65 0.80 -8.01 4.98
N ARG A 66 0.45 -9.05 5.73
CA ARG A 66 1.38 -10.03 6.28
C ARG A 66 0.82 -11.43 6.19
N GLY A 67 1.73 -12.40 6.15
CA GLY A 67 1.38 -13.81 6.28
C GLY A 67 0.85 -14.12 7.68
N VAL A 68 -0.08 -15.05 7.77
CA VAL A 68 -0.57 -15.63 9.04
C VAL A 68 -0.67 -17.14 8.89
N ARG A 69 -0.49 -17.87 9.98
CA ARG A 69 -0.56 -19.33 9.95
C ARG A 69 -1.79 -19.84 10.69
N HIS A 70 -2.52 -20.75 10.05
CA HIS A 70 -3.69 -21.42 10.64
C HIS A 70 -3.69 -22.89 10.23
N ASN A 71 -3.77 -23.80 11.20
CA ASN A 71 -3.77 -25.27 10.97
C ASN A 71 -2.70 -25.72 9.97
N ASP A 72 -1.44 -25.30 10.20
CA ASP A 72 -0.30 -25.56 9.31
C ASP A 72 -0.41 -25.01 7.87
N THR A 73 -1.46 -24.29 7.57
CA THR A 73 -1.67 -23.61 6.29
C THR A 73 -1.18 -22.17 6.36
N GLN A 74 -0.36 -21.76 5.38
CA GLN A 74 0.05 -20.36 5.23
C GLN A 74 -1.07 -19.57 4.56
N LEU A 75 -1.57 -18.57 5.24
CA LEU A 75 -2.59 -17.63 4.79
C LEU A 75 -2.01 -16.20 4.77
N ASP A 76 -2.80 -15.23 4.33
CA ASP A 76 -2.53 -13.82 4.52
C ASP A 76 -3.55 -13.19 5.48
N ASN A 77 -3.18 -12.10 6.15
CA ASN A 77 -4.10 -11.31 6.98
C ASN A 77 -5.31 -10.76 6.18
N GLY A 78 -5.25 -10.82 4.86
CA GLY A 78 -6.29 -10.53 3.90
C GLY A 78 -5.80 -10.88 2.50
N GLN A 79 -6.68 -11.41 1.66
CA GLN A 79 -6.32 -11.70 0.27
C GLN A 79 -6.18 -10.38 -0.50
N HIS A 80 -5.00 -10.11 -1.01
CA HIS A 80 -4.72 -8.94 -1.84
C HIS A 80 -4.40 -9.34 -3.28
N ILE A 81 -4.56 -8.39 -4.19
CA ILE A 81 -4.04 -8.44 -5.54
C ILE A 81 -3.20 -7.19 -5.80
N LEU A 82 -2.21 -7.29 -6.66
CA LEU A 82 -1.49 -6.13 -7.19
C LEU A 82 -1.90 -5.91 -8.64
N LEU A 83 -1.72 -4.69 -9.11
CA LEU A 83 -1.89 -4.35 -10.52
C LEU A 83 -0.52 -4.12 -11.16
N GLY A 84 -0.43 -4.33 -12.47
CA GLY A 84 0.79 -4.07 -13.22
C GLY A 84 1.27 -2.62 -13.14
N CYS A 85 0.37 -1.68 -12.82
CA CYS A 85 0.70 -0.27 -12.61
C CYS A 85 1.34 0.02 -11.23
N TYR A 86 1.45 -0.95 -10.31
CA TYR A 86 2.12 -0.78 -9.01
C TYR A 86 3.65 -0.78 -9.16
N ARG A 87 4.16 0.19 -9.91
CA ARG A 87 5.53 0.22 -10.39
C ARG A 87 6.57 0.32 -9.30
N ASN A 88 6.30 1.11 -8.25
CA ASN A 88 7.23 1.26 -7.13
C ASN A 88 7.30 -0.03 -6.32
N THR A 89 6.15 -0.63 -6.03
CA THR A 89 6.07 -1.90 -5.31
C THR A 89 6.80 -3.01 -6.07
N LEU A 90 6.51 -3.19 -7.36
CA LEU A 90 7.15 -4.21 -8.19
C LEU A 90 8.66 -4.00 -8.30
N LYS A 91 9.10 -2.75 -8.52
CA LYS A 91 10.52 -2.39 -8.57
C LYS A 91 11.26 -2.71 -7.26
N LEU A 92 10.65 -2.43 -6.11
CA LEU A 92 11.27 -2.75 -4.82
C LEU A 92 11.29 -4.25 -4.55
N ILE A 93 10.25 -5.00 -4.94
CA ILE A 93 10.25 -6.47 -4.88
C ILE A 93 11.44 -7.04 -5.68
N GLU A 94 11.65 -6.57 -6.91
CA GLU A 94 12.78 -6.99 -7.74
C GLU A 94 14.13 -6.59 -7.13
N LEU A 95 14.25 -5.37 -6.61
CA LEU A 95 15.46 -4.86 -5.96
C LEU A 95 15.92 -5.75 -4.80
N VAL A 96 14.99 -6.28 -4.02
CA VAL A 96 15.30 -7.15 -2.87
C VAL A 96 15.36 -8.64 -3.25
N GLY A 97 15.47 -8.95 -4.54
CA GLY A 97 15.66 -10.31 -5.06
C GLY A 97 14.38 -11.11 -5.30
N GLY A 98 13.22 -10.43 -5.36
CA GLY A 98 11.96 -11.06 -5.78
C GLY A 98 11.93 -11.31 -7.28
N ASN A 99 11.12 -12.28 -7.71
CA ASN A 99 10.91 -12.61 -9.12
C ASN A 99 9.41 -12.52 -9.43
N ILE A 100 9.04 -11.49 -10.21
CA ILE A 100 7.62 -11.19 -10.49
C ILE A 100 6.92 -12.34 -11.23
N GLU A 101 7.62 -13.06 -12.12
CA GLU A 101 7.01 -14.16 -12.87
C GLU A 101 6.81 -15.43 -12.01
N GLN A 102 7.67 -15.65 -11.03
CA GLN A 102 7.58 -16.79 -10.11
C GLN A 102 6.67 -16.49 -8.93
N ASP A 103 6.78 -15.29 -8.35
CA ASP A 103 6.07 -14.89 -7.14
C ASP A 103 4.59 -14.57 -7.40
N PHE A 104 4.21 -14.32 -8.68
CA PHE A 104 2.83 -14.00 -9.06
C PHE A 104 2.30 -14.88 -10.19
N GLN A 105 1.01 -15.08 -10.15
CA GLN A 105 0.22 -15.46 -11.32
C GLN A 105 -0.29 -14.18 -11.98
N ARG A 106 0.23 -13.87 -13.17
CA ARG A 106 -0.21 -12.70 -13.93
C ARG A 106 -1.41 -13.06 -14.81
N LEU A 107 -2.50 -12.33 -14.64
CA LEU A 107 -3.71 -12.44 -15.44
C LEU A 107 -3.93 -11.15 -16.24
N PRO A 108 -4.27 -11.21 -17.53
CA PRO A 108 -4.74 -10.05 -18.27
C PRO A 108 -5.96 -9.43 -17.59
N LEU A 109 -6.23 -8.14 -17.85
CA LEU A 109 -7.43 -7.47 -17.35
C LEU A 109 -8.67 -8.29 -17.65
N GLN A 110 -9.31 -8.78 -16.62
CA GLN A 110 -10.57 -9.49 -16.66
C GLN A 110 -11.41 -9.17 -15.44
N LEU A 111 -12.71 -9.06 -15.63
CA LEU A 111 -13.71 -8.88 -14.59
C LEU A 111 -14.82 -9.86 -14.85
N THR A 112 -14.96 -10.88 -14.03
CA THR A 112 -15.98 -11.92 -14.19
C THR A 112 -16.82 -11.97 -12.93
N LEU A 113 -18.10 -11.59 -13.06
CA LEU A 113 -19.13 -11.83 -12.04
C LEU A 113 -19.92 -13.06 -12.43
N HIS A 114 -19.98 -14.04 -11.57
CA HIS A 114 -20.55 -15.35 -11.84
C HIS A 114 -21.96 -15.26 -12.44
N LYS A 115 -22.17 -15.87 -13.63
CA LYS A 115 -23.44 -15.89 -14.40
C LYS A 115 -23.99 -14.53 -14.86
N HIS A 116 -23.44 -13.39 -14.41
CA HIS A 116 -24.02 -12.08 -14.65
C HIS A 116 -23.20 -11.21 -15.61
N PHE A 117 -21.86 -11.20 -15.47
CA PHE A 117 -21.01 -10.29 -16.23
C PHE A 117 -19.65 -10.90 -16.55
N GLU A 118 -19.16 -10.65 -17.75
CA GLU A 118 -17.80 -11.02 -18.15
C GLU A 118 -17.19 -9.94 -19.03
N LEU A 119 -16.10 -9.35 -18.57
CA LEU A 119 -15.22 -8.49 -19.34
C LEU A 119 -13.84 -9.15 -19.42
N LYS A 120 -13.35 -9.38 -20.64
CA LYS A 120 -11.99 -9.87 -20.89
C LYS A 120 -11.34 -8.97 -21.91
N ALA A 121 -10.23 -8.33 -21.53
CA ALA A 121 -9.46 -7.48 -22.44
C ALA A 121 -8.62 -8.34 -23.39
N PRO A 122 -8.70 -8.12 -24.71
CA PRO A 122 -7.86 -8.81 -25.67
C PRO A 122 -6.39 -8.34 -25.55
N ARG A 123 -5.46 -9.12 -26.09
CA ARG A 123 -4.01 -8.79 -26.10
C ARG A 123 -3.69 -7.71 -27.15
N LEU A 124 -4.26 -6.52 -27.00
CA LEU A 124 -4.04 -5.35 -27.85
C LEU A 124 -3.33 -4.24 -27.06
N PRO A 125 -2.64 -3.31 -27.73
CA PRO A 125 -2.08 -2.14 -27.05
C PRO A 125 -3.16 -1.29 -26.36
N ALA A 126 -2.79 -0.59 -25.27
CA ALA A 126 -3.65 0.40 -24.66
C ALA A 126 -3.89 1.59 -25.61
N PRO A 127 -5.08 2.16 -25.66
CA PRO A 127 -6.30 1.85 -24.92
C PRO A 127 -7.22 0.83 -25.61
N LEU A 128 -6.83 0.29 -26.77
CA LEU A 128 -7.67 -0.58 -27.60
C LEU A 128 -8.10 -1.85 -26.86
N HIS A 129 -7.23 -2.42 -26.03
CA HIS A 129 -7.54 -3.59 -25.23
C HIS A 129 -8.78 -3.37 -24.34
N LEU A 130 -8.85 -2.22 -23.66
CA LEU A 130 -9.98 -1.86 -22.81
C LEU A 130 -11.24 -1.56 -23.64
N LEU A 131 -11.13 -0.74 -24.67
CA LEU A 131 -12.29 -0.37 -25.50
C LEU A 131 -12.92 -1.59 -26.15
N ILE A 132 -12.12 -2.49 -26.72
CA ILE A 132 -12.64 -3.72 -27.32
C ILE A 132 -13.14 -4.69 -26.25
N GLY A 133 -12.49 -4.73 -25.07
CA GLY A 133 -12.97 -5.48 -23.91
C GLY A 133 -14.37 -5.03 -23.49
N LEU A 134 -14.61 -3.74 -23.35
CA LEU A 134 -15.90 -3.15 -23.02
C LEU A 134 -16.96 -3.45 -24.09
N LEU A 135 -16.63 -3.26 -25.37
CA LEU A 135 -17.56 -3.53 -26.46
C LEU A 135 -17.95 -5.03 -26.59
N ARG A 136 -17.08 -5.93 -26.14
CA ARG A 136 -17.29 -7.38 -26.14
C ARG A 136 -17.81 -7.93 -24.80
N ALA A 137 -17.96 -7.07 -23.79
CA ALA A 137 -18.42 -7.48 -22.47
C ALA A 137 -19.78 -8.18 -22.55
N LYS A 138 -19.93 -9.30 -21.84
CA LYS A 138 -21.19 -10.03 -21.73
C LYS A 138 -21.97 -9.55 -20.50
N GLY A 139 -23.28 -9.67 -20.50
CA GLY A 139 -24.14 -9.26 -19.40
C GLY A 139 -24.60 -7.79 -19.46
N LEU A 140 -24.15 -7.02 -20.45
CA LEU A 140 -24.58 -5.64 -20.68
C LEU A 140 -25.22 -5.45 -22.05
N SER A 141 -26.19 -4.54 -22.15
CA SER A 141 -26.76 -4.10 -23.41
C SER A 141 -25.71 -3.40 -24.29
N LEU A 142 -25.91 -3.36 -25.60
CA LEU A 142 -25.00 -2.63 -26.51
C LEU A 142 -24.93 -1.14 -26.16
N SER A 143 -26.07 -0.53 -25.81
CA SER A 143 -26.12 0.88 -25.39
C SER A 143 -25.29 1.13 -24.11
N ALA A 144 -25.36 0.23 -23.13
CA ALA A 144 -24.55 0.31 -21.90
C ALA A 144 -23.04 0.20 -22.21
N ARG A 145 -22.64 -0.75 -23.07
CA ARG A 145 -21.21 -0.88 -23.49
C ARG A 145 -20.70 0.38 -24.18
N LEU A 146 -21.51 0.98 -25.06
CA LEU A 146 -21.15 2.24 -25.74
C LEU A 146 -21.05 3.40 -24.76
N ARG A 147 -21.93 3.49 -23.75
CA ARG A 147 -21.85 4.51 -22.70
C ARG A 147 -20.58 4.34 -21.86
N ALA A 148 -20.23 3.12 -21.46
CA ALA A 148 -18.98 2.86 -20.72
C ALA A 148 -17.75 3.24 -21.55
N ALA A 149 -17.71 2.87 -22.83
CA ALA A 149 -16.61 3.25 -23.73
C ALA A 149 -16.53 4.77 -23.93
N SER A 150 -17.65 5.46 -24.10
CA SER A 150 -17.75 6.91 -24.22
C SER A 150 -17.26 7.61 -22.95
N PHE A 151 -17.64 7.12 -21.77
CA PHE A 151 -17.15 7.61 -20.48
C PHE A 151 -15.63 7.53 -20.40
N MET A 152 -15.03 6.36 -20.69
CA MET A 152 -13.58 6.20 -20.67
C MET A 152 -12.85 7.11 -21.66
N LEU A 153 -13.39 7.29 -22.86
CA LEU A 153 -12.84 8.20 -23.86
C LEU A 153 -12.94 9.67 -23.40
N SER A 154 -14.05 10.03 -22.76
CA SER A 154 -14.25 11.37 -22.20
C SER A 154 -13.27 11.64 -21.07
N MET A 155 -13.11 10.70 -20.12
CA MET A 155 -12.14 10.84 -19.02
C MET A 155 -10.71 10.94 -19.55
N ARG A 156 -10.35 10.13 -20.55
CA ARG A 156 -9.04 10.22 -21.19
C ARG A 156 -8.80 11.59 -21.85
N ARG A 157 -9.80 12.14 -22.55
CA ARG A 157 -9.74 13.47 -23.16
C ARG A 157 -9.56 14.57 -22.11
N ASN A 158 -10.18 14.41 -20.95
CA ASN A 158 -10.06 15.29 -19.80
C ASN A 158 -8.87 14.97 -18.89
N ARG A 159 -7.92 14.11 -19.33
CA ARG A 159 -6.74 13.68 -18.57
C ARG A 159 -7.08 13.06 -17.21
N PHE A 160 -8.26 12.44 -17.08
CA PHE A 160 -8.78 11.87 -15.83
C PHE A 160 -8.89 12.89 -14.68
N LEU A 161 -9.16 14.15 -15.03
CA LEU A 161 -9.49 15.20 -14.07
C LEU A 161 -11.00 15.43 -14.05
N LEU A 162 -11.52 15.79 -12.88
CA LEU A 162 -12.93 16.15 -12.75
C LEU A 162 -13.26 17.36 -13.64
N PRO A 163 -14.41 17.34 -14.33
CA PRO A 163 -14.85 18.48 -15.12
C PRO A 163 -15.13 19.68 -14.22
N SER A 164 -14.67 20.88 -14.64
CA SER A 164 -14.98 22.13 -13.94
C SER A 164 -16.48 22.43 -14.01
N PRO A 165 -17.13 22.90 -12.93
CA PRO A 165 -18.54 23.27 -12.93
C PRO A 165 -18.91 24.41 -13.91
N ALA A 166 -17.95 25.28 -14.21
CA ALA A 166 -18.12 26.35 -15.19
C ALA A 166 -17.69 25.84 -16.55
N GLY A 167 -18.60 25.44 -17.44
CA GLY A 167 -18.44 24.92 -18.79
C GLY A 167 -17.33 25.49 -19.69
N GLY A 168 -16.19 25.81 -19.14
CA GLY A 168 -14.97 26.27 -19.81
C GLY A 168 -14.26 25.10 -20.48
N LYS A 169 -14.18 25.13 -21.81
CA LYS A 169 -13.29 24.30 -22.61
C LYS A 169 -11.84 24.67 -22.24
N GLY A 170 -11.23 23.86 -21.37
CA GLY A 170 -9.80 24.02 -21.11
C GLY A 170 -9.41 23.88 -19.63
N GLY A 171 -8.76 22.79 -19.32
CA GLY A 171 -7.89 22.65 -18.17
C GLY A 171 -8.60 22.36 -16.84
N GLY A 172 -8.49 21.12 -16.36
CA GLY A 172 -8.71 20.82 -14.96
C GLY A 172 -7.77 21.67 -14.11
N GLY A 173 -8.31 22.78 -13.58
CA GLY A 173 -7.61 23.67 -12.68
C GLY A 173 -7.72 23.19 -11.24
N ALA A 174 -6.72 23.46 -10.42
CA ALA A 174 -6.79 23.38 -8.97
C ALA A 174 -8.00 24.20 -8.47
N GLY A 175 -9.14 23.53 -8.15
CA GLY A 175 -10.37 24.21 -7.73
C GLY A 175 -11.68 23.48 -8.02
N ALA A 176 -11.69 22.39 -8.77
CA ALA A 176 -12.89 21.57 -8.89
C ALA A 176 -13.09 20.82 -7.56
N GLN A 177 -14.23 21.08 -6.89
CA GLN A 177 -14.61 20.35 -5.70
C GLN A 177 -14.84 18.90 -6.06
N ASP A 178 -14.19 17.98 -5.36
CA ASP A 178 -14.37 16.54 -5.54
C ASP A 178 -15.81 16.14 -5.18
N ILE A 179 -16.32 15.13 -5.89
CA ILE A 179 -17.68 14.60 -5.74
C ILE A 179 -17.64 13.10 -5.56
N SER A 180 -18.78 12.49 -5.18
CA SER A 180 -18.81 11.03 -5.11
C SER A 180 -18.71 10.38 -6.50
N ALA A 181 -18.11 9.20 -6.56
CA ALA A 181 -17.99 8.41 -7.78
C ALA A 181 -19.37 8.15 -8.41
N LEU A 182 -20.39 7.84 -7.61
CA LEU A 182 -21.75 7.66 -8.08
C LEU A 182 -22.24 8.91 -8.81
N LYS A 183 -22.05 10.11 -8.22
CA LYS A 183 -22.49 11.37 -8.83
C LYS A 183 -21.81 11.60 -10.17
N LEU A 184 -20.51 11.32 -10.29
CA LEU A 184 -19.78 11.40 -11.56
C LEU A 184 -20.37 10.42 -12.59
N LEU A 185 -20.57 9.16 -12.20
CA LEU A 185 -21.08 8.12 -13.10
C LEU A 185 -22.48 8.48 -13.64
N LEU A 186 -23.37 8.98 -12.77
CA LEU A 186 -24.71 9.43 -13.18
C LEU A 186 -24.66 10.63 -14.13
N GLN A 187 -23.77 11.61 -13.92
CA GLN A 187 -23.55 12.74 -14.84
C GLN A 187 -23.15 12.27 -16.25
N TYR A 188 -22.46 11.13 -16.35
CA TYR A 188 -22.08 10.52 -17.63
C TYR A 188 -23.03 9.41 -18.08
N GLN A 189 -24.25 9.43 -17.57
CA GLN A 189 -25.34 8.51 -17.98
C GLN A 189 -24.97 7.02 -17.85
N GLN A 190 -24.14 6.68 -16.86
CA GLN A 190 -23.91 5.29 -16.52
C GLN A 190 -25.16 4.77 -15.78
N ASP A 191 -25.83 3.77 -16.37
CA ASP A 191 -27.06 3.21 -15.81
C ASP A 191 -26.79 2.25 -14.65
N ASP A 192 -27.87 1.82 -13.98
CA ASP A 192 -27.79 0.97 -12.80
C ASP A 192 -27.07 -0.36 -13.07
N ASP A 193 -27.24 -0.95 -14.24
CA ASP A 193 -26.53 -2.19 -14.61
C ASP A 193 -25.03 -1.96 -14.81
N LEU A 194 -24.64 -0.83 -15.44
CA LEU A 194 -23.24 -0.45 -15.56
C LEU A 194 -22.59 -0.16 -14.20
N ILE A 195 -23.33 0.56 -13.33
CA ILE A 195 -22.85 0.84 -12.00
C ILE A 195 -22.64 -0.47 -11.24
N ARG A 196 -23.65 -1.32 -11.16
CA ARG A 196 -23.64 -2.57 -10.41
C ARG A 196 -22.65 -3.61 -10.94
N LEU A 197 -22.57 -3.80 -12.25
CA LEU A 197 -21.78 -4.90 -12.83
C LEU A 197 -20.35 -4.51 -13.18
N LEU A 198 -20.06 -3.23 -13.35
CA LEU A 198 -18.74 -2.76 -13.78
C LEU A 198 -18.12 -1.79 -12.76
N TRP A 199 -18.77 -0.65 -12.51
CA TRP A 199 -18.11 0.44 -11.79
C TRP A 199 -18.04 0.23 -10.28
N GLU A 200 -19.08 -0.30 -9.66
CA GLU A 200 -19.08 -0.59 -8.22
C GLU A 200 -18.08 -1.69 -7.85
N PRO A 201 -17.99 -2.83 -8.56
CA PRO A 201 -16.92 -3.80 -8.31
C PRO A 201 -15.52 -3.23 -8.46
N ILE A 202 -15.27 -2.38 -9.47
CA ILE A 202 -13.97 -1.71 -9.64
C ILE A 202 -13.72 -0.73 -8.50
N CYS A 203 -14.70 0.11 -8.15
CA CYS A 203 -14.59 1.11 -7.11
C CYS A 203 -14.31 0.47 -5.73
N ILE A 204 -15.10 -0.54 -5.35
CA ILE A 204 -14.93 -1.26 -4.09
C ILE A 204 -13.58 -1.98 -4.05
N SER A 205 -13.20 -2.67 -5.14
CA SER A 205 -11.91 -3.39 -5.18
C SER A 205 -10.70 -2.47 -5.08
N ALA A 206 -10.78 -1.27 -5.66
CA ALA A 206 -9.66 -0.34 -5.71
C ALA A 206 -9.61 0.63 -4.52
N LEU A 207 -10.77 1.12 -4.06
CA LEU A 207 -10.87 2.16 -3.03
C LEU A 207 -11.37 1.62 -1.68
N ASN A 208 -11.86 0.39 -1.63
CA ASN A 208 -12.54 -0.17 -0.47
C ASN A 208 -13.60 0.77 0.13
N THR A 209 -14.28 1.51 -0.72
CA THR A 209 -15.27 2.53 -0.32
C THR A 209 -16.48 2.39 -1.24
N PRO A 210 -17.71 2.37 -0.72
CA PRO A 210 -18.92 2.30 -1.54
C PRO A 210 -18.98 3.44 -2.54
N VAL A 211 -19.47 3.17 -3.76
CA VAL A 211 -19.47 4.14 -4.88
C VAL A 211 -20.22 5.44 -4.54
N GLN A 212 -21.17 5.39 -3.60
CA GLN A 212 -21.91 6.54 -3.09
C GLN A 212 -21.06 7.51 -2.29
N LYS A 213 -20.03 6.99 -1.59
CA LYS A 213 -19.11 7.74 -0.72
C LYS A 213 -17.74 7.95 -1.35
N ALA A 214 -17.33 7.10 -2.27
CA ALA A 214 -16.00 7.11 -2.84
C ALA A 214 -15.70 8.39 -3.62
N SER A 215 -14.50 8.92 -3.49
CA SER A 215 -13.97 10.05 -4.25
C SER A 215 -13.93 9.74 -5.75
N ALA A 216 -14.57 10.59 -6.54
CA ALA A 216 -14.52 10.48 -7.99
C ALA A 216 -13.12 10.77 -8.53
N GLN A 217 -12.41 11.76 -7.97
CA GLN A 217 -11.05 12.07 -8.44
C GLN A 217 -10.08 10.91 -8.16
N VAL A 218 -10.16 10.28 -7.00
CA VAL A 218 -9.28 9.13 -6.70
C VAL A 218 -9.64 7.92 -7.56
N LEU A 219 -10.93 7.67 -7.84
CA LEU A 219 -11.34 6.66 -8.80
C LEU A 219 -10.76 6.95 -10.19
N LEU A 220 -10.82 8.20 -10.66
CA LEU A 220 -10.23 8.59 -11.93
C LEU A 220 -8.71 8.41 -11.97
N ASN A 221 -8.01 8.68 -10.88
CA ASN A 221 -6.56 8.42 -10.77
C ASN A 221 -6.26 6.93 -10.93
N VAL A 222 -7.03 6.06 -10.27
CA VAL A 222 -6.89 4.59 -10.43
C VAL A 222 -7.14 4.17 -11.88
N LEU A 223 -8.20 4.67 -12.51
CA LEU A 223 -8.51 4.35 -13.92
C LEU A 223 -7.42 4.88 -14.86
N ARG A 224 -6.86 6.07 -14.59
CA ARG A 224 -5.72 6.63 -15.33
C ARG A 224 -4.54 5.69 -15.31
N ASP A 225 -4.12 5.28 -14.12
CA ASP A 225 -2.85 4.57 -13.94
C ASP A 225 -2.95 3.10 -14.34
N SER A 226 -4.12 2.46 -14.10
CA SER A 226 -4.32 1.06 -14.44
C SER A 226 -4.74 0.83 -15.91
N LEU A 227 -5.43 1.78 -16.54
CA LEU A 227 -6.07 1.53 -17.83
C LEU A 227 -5.60 2.41 -18.98
N ASN A 228 -4.90 3.54 -18.68
CA ASN A 228 -4.47 4.50 -19.71
C ASN A 228 -2.99 4.39 -20.10
N GLY A 229 -2.19 3.67 -19.34
CA GLY A 229 -0.76 3.43 -19.61
C GLY A 229 -0.51 2.33 -20.63
N SER A 230 0.36 1.40 -20.31
CA SER A 230 0.57 0.20 -21.12
C SER A 230 -0.52 -0.86 -20.85
N ARG A 231 -0.65 -1.86 -21.74
CA ARG A 231 -1.53 -3.00 -21.49
C ARG A 231 -1.16 -3.73 -20.19
N ALA A 232 0.14 -3.85 -19.93
CA ALA A 232 0.65 -4.55 -18.75
C ALA A 232 0.26 -3.84 -17.44
N ASP A 233 -0.01 -2.53 -17.45
CA ASP A 233 -0.43 -1.78 -16.26
C ASP A 233 -1.81 -2.24 -15.74
N SER A 234 -2.66 -2.78 -16.62
CA SER A 234 -3.98 -3.32 -16.29
C SER A 234 -3.97 -4.79 -15.88
N ASP A 235 -2.84 -5.49 -16.02
CA ASP A 235 -2.75 -6.89 -15.62
C ASP A 235 -2.92 -7.03 -14.10
N MET A 236 -3.62 -8.09 -13.69
CA MET A 236 -3.78 -8.47 -12.28
C MET A 236 -2.68 -9.45 -11.90
N LEU A 237 -2.01 -9.19 -10.77
CA LEU A 237 -0.96 -10.04 -10.22
C LEU A 237 -1.47 -10.67 -8.93
N LEU A 238 -1.73 -11.98 -8.99
CA LEU A 238 -2.19 -12.78 -7.86
C LEU A 238 -0.97 -13.41 -7.18
N PRO A 239 -0.68 -13.12 -5.91
CA PRO A 239 0.52 -13.63 -5.25
C PRO A 239 0.43 -15.14 -4.99
N ARG A 240 1.53 -15.84 -5.30
CA ARG A 240 1.70 -17.28 -5.05
C ARG A 240 2.29 -17.57 -3.69
N ILE A 241 2.93 -16.58 -3.08
CA ILE A 241 3.51 -16.62 -1.73
C ILE A 241 2.82 -15.58 -0.86
N ASP A 242 2.97 -15.67 0.45
CA ASP A 242 2.39 -14.71 1.38
C ASP A 242 3.08 -13.33 1.32
N PHE A 243 2.37 -12.31 1.83
CA PHE A 243 2.81 -10.93 1.72
C PHE A 243 4.01 -10.57 2.59
N SER A 244 4.32 -11.32 3.65
CA SER A 244 5.57 -11.13 4.41
C SER A 244 6.77 -11.59 3.59
N ALA A 245 6.69 -12.79 3.01
CA ALA A 245 7.74 -13.37 2.17
C ALA A 245 7.90 -12.63 0.82
N LEU A 246 6.83 -11.99 0.33
CA LEU A 246 6.85 -11.31 -0.96
C LEU A 246 7.81 -10.11 -0.99
N PHE A 247 7.80 -9.26 0.04
CA PHE A 247 8.62 -8.06 0.10
C PHE A 247 9.25 -7.82 1.48
N PRO A 248 8.52 -7.69 2.60
CA PRO A 248 9.08 -7.23 3.87
C PRO A 248 10.24 -8.07 4.41
N ASP A 249 10.18 -9.40 4.32
CA ASP A 249 11.23 -10.28 4.82
C ASP A 249 12.50 -10.19 3.94
N ARG A 250 12.34 -10.13 2.62
CA ARG A 250 13.43 -9.90 1.67
C ARG A 250 14.04 -8.51 1.85
N ALA A 251 13.20 -7.49 2.09
CA ALA A 251 13.64 -6.14 2.38
C ALA A 251 14.46 -6.06 3.68
N ALA A 252 14.07 -6.81 4.72
CA ALA A 252 14.85 -6.88 5.95
C ALA A 252 16.23 -7.51 5.72
N ALA A 253 16.31 -8.59 4.96
CA ALA A 253 17.58 -9.20 4.58
C ALA A 253 18.45 -8.21 3.77
N TYR A 254 17.84 -7.49 2.83
CA TYR A 254 18.51 -6.46 2.04
C TYR A 254 19.05 -5.32 2.91
N VAL A 255 18.24 -4.76 3.81
CA VAL A 255 18.62 -3.69 4.75
C VAL A 255 19.80 -4.15 5.64
N ASN A 256 19.71 -5.36 6.22
CA ASN A 256 20.76 -5.91 7.05
C ASN A 256 22.08 -6.10 6.28
N SER A 257 22.03 -6.54 5.02
CA SER A 257 23.23 -6.70 4.18
C SER A 257 23.90 -5.38 3.78
N HIS A 258 23.17 -4.25 3.90
CA HIS A 258 23.67 -2.89 3.64
C HIS A 258 23.99 -2.11 4.93
N GLY A 259 24.25 -2.80 6.04
CA GLY A 259 24.69 -2.18 7.29
C GLY A 259 23.58 -1.61 8.16
N GLY A 260 22.31 -1.75 7.76
CA GLY A 260 21.15 -1.40 8.58
C GLY A 260 20.80 -2.48 9.59
N LYS A 261 19.74 -2.26 10.38
CA LYS A 261 19.20 -3.20 11.36
C LYS A 261 17.68 -3.25 11.29
N VAL A 262 17.09 -4.43 11.39
CA VAL A 262 15.65 -4.60 11.52
C VAL A 262 15.37 -5.34 12.83
N LEU A 263 14.72 -4.66 13.77
CA LEU A 263 14.46 -5.12 15.13
C LEU A 263 12.98 -5.51 15.24
N LEU A 264 12.72 -6.81 15.38
CA LEU A 264 11.37 -7.36 15.61
C LEU A 264 11.08 -7.43 17.12
N SER A 265 9.80 -7.44 17.49
CA SER A 265 9.36 -7.41 18.89
C SER A 265 9.95 -6.24 19.67
N CYS A 266 10.31 -5.17 18.96
CA CYS A 266 10.94 -3.96 19.50
C CYS A 266 10.06 -2.74 19.14
N GLY A 267 9.04 -2.50 19.95
CA GLY A 267 8.15 -1.35 19.79
C GLY A 267 8.76 -0.06 20.31
N VAL A 268 8.40 1.06 19.69
CA VAL A 268 8.70 2.40 20.22
C VAL A 268 7.50 2.90 21.03
N ASP A 269 7.75 3.23 22.30
CA ASP A 269 6.74 3.69 23.25
C ASP A 269 6.57 5.20 23.26
N ALA A 270 7.63 5.95 22.95
CA ALA A 270 7.61 7.40 22.88
C ALA A 270 8.71 7.92 21.95
N ILE A 271 8.45 9.11 21.39
CA ILE A 271 9.42 9.94 20.70
C ILE A 271 9.55 11.22 21.53
N ASN A 272 10.76 11.53 21.99
CA ASN A 272 11.09 12.78 22.67
C ASN A 272 12.11 13.56 21.83
N ARG A 273 12.22 14.87 22.06
CA ARG A 273 13.30 15.69 21.48
C ARG A 273 14.38 15.93 22.52
N GLN A 274 15.63 15.76 22.11
CA GLN A 274 16.82 16.11 22.91
C GLN A 274 17.78 16.92 22.04
N GLY A 275 17.65 18.26 22.12
CA GLY A 275 18.41 19.16 21.25
C GLY A 275 17.99 18.93 19.77
N ASP A 276 18.97 18.59 18.93
CA ASP A 276 18.75 18.33 17.49
C ASP A 276 18.43 16.85 17.20
N GLN A 277 18.44 15.96 18.20
CA GLN A 277 18.18 14.54 18.05
C GLN A 277 16.80 14.13 18.60
N PHE A 278 16.36 12.98 18.16
CA PHE A 278 15.17 12.27 18.68
C PHE A 278 15.61 11.14 19.61
N GLU A 279 15.04 11.11 20.79
CA GLU A 279 15.15 10.00 21.72
C GLU A 279 13.93 9.08 21.53
N LEU A 280 14.18 7.85 21.05
CA LEU A 280 13.17 6.81 20.94
C LEU A 280 13.22 5.92 22.16
N ILE A 281 12.12 5.85 22.90
CA ILE A 281 11.98 5.00 24.08
C ILE A 281 11.50 3.63 23.64
N THR A 282 12.30 2.60 23.93
CA THR A 282 11.96 1.19 23.69
C THR A 282 12.09 0.38 24.98
N ALA A 283 11.64 -0.87 24.98
CA ALA A 283 11.81 -1.76 26.12
C ALA A 283 13.30 -2.02 26.48
N GLU A 284 14.23 -1.85 25.54
CA GLU A 284 15.68 -1.99 25.74
C GLU A 284 16.34 -0.69 26.25
N GLY A 285 15.57 0.38 26.40
CA GLY A 285 16.02 1.69 26.83
C GLY A 285 15.96 2.73 25.72
N PRO A 286 16.44 3.97 26.01
CA PRO A 286 16.45 5.08 25.06
C PRO A 286 17.50 4.88 23.97
N GLN A 287 17.16 5.22 22.72
CA GLN A 287 18.07 5.26 21.57
C GLN A 287 17.93 6.61 20.85
N TYR A 288 19.03 7.14 20.31
CA TYR A 288 19.11 8.50 19.77
C TYR A 288 19.34 8.49 18.27
N PHE A 289 18.58 9.33 17.55
CA PHE A 289 18.62 9.42 16.10
C PHE A 289 18.49 10.86 15.61
N ASP A 290 19.20 11.18 14.52
CA ASP A 290 19.14 12.50 13.88
C ASP A 290 17.89 12.65 13.01
N HIS A 291 17.41 11.55 12.41
CA HIS A 291 16.20 11.51 11.58
C HIS A 291 15.30 10.36 11.99
N VAL A 292 13.99 10.59 11.90
CA VAL A 292 12.97 9.58 12.18
C VAL A 292 11.90 9.56 11.08
N ILE A 293 11.61 8.39 10.54
CA ILE A 293 10.42 8.15 9.72
C ILE A 293 9.42 7.37 10.57
N CYS A 294 8.30 7.99 10.92
CA CYS A 294 7.18 7.31 11.56
C CYS A 294 6.31 6.63 10.48
N ALA A 295 6.51 5.33 10.30
CA ALA A 295 5.73 4.47 9.39
C ALA A 295 4.80 3.52 10.15
N ALA A 296 4.45 3.87 11.37
CA ALA A 296 3.56 3.12 12.26
C ALA A 296 2.10 3.19 11.78
N SER A 297 1.25 2.33 12.34
CA SER A 297 -0.20 2.41 12.10
C SER A 297 -0.75 3.78 12.54
N PRO A 298 -1.86 4.27 11.95
CA PRO A 298 -2.45 5.55 12.33
C PRO A 298 -2.64 5.73 13.83
N SER A 299 -3.19 4.73 14.51
CA SER A 299 -3.40 4.78 15.97
C SER A 299 -2.09 4.83 16.76
N THR A 300 -1.05 4.13 16.31
CA THR A 300 0.29 4.19 16.93
C THR A 300 0.94 5.54 16.68
N ALA A 301 0.85 6.06 15.44
CA ALA A 301 1.38 7.39 15.10
C ALA A 301 0.74 8.49 15.97
N THR A 302 -0.59 8.49 16.10
CA THR A 302 -1.31 9.42 16.98
C THR A 302 -0.82 9.33 18.43
N ARG A 303 -0.65 8.12 18.96
CA ARG A 303 -0.14 7.91 20.33
C ARG A 303 1.30 8.45 20.52
N LEU A 304 2.16 8.22 19.53
CA LEU A 304 3.54 8.72 19.57
C LEU A 304 3.60 10.25 19.48
N PHE A 305 2.79 10.83 18.61
CA PHE A 305 2.73 12.25 18.35
C PHE A 305 2.06 13.05 19.48
N GLY A 306 1.17 12.42 20.24
CA GLY A 306 0.47 13.08 21.35
C GLY A 306 1.36 13.63 22.47
N LYS A 307 2.65 13.26 22.50
CA LYS A 307 3.65 13.80 23.41
C LYS A 307 4.44 14.98 22.85
N LEU A 308 4.22 15.33 21.58
CA LEU A 308 4.90 16.41 20.87
C LEU A 308 3.88 17.50 20.53
N PRO A 309 3.87 18.65 21.26
CA PRO A 309 2.86 19.69 21.06
C PRO A 309 2.74 20.21 19.63
N GLU A 310 3.87 20.28 18.92
CA GLU A 310 3.93 20.71 17.52
C GLU A 310 3.17 19.77 16.56
N LEU A 311 2.93 18.51 16.96
CA LEU A 311 2.24 17.50 16.17
C LEU A 311 0.76 17.30 16.53
N THR A 312 0.23 18.11 17.44
CA THR A 312 -1.18 18.00 17.88
C THR A 312 -2.15 18.07 16.70
N GLU A 313 -1.92 18.98 15.75
CA GLU A 313 -2.76 19.10 14.56
C GLU A 313 -2.61 17.90 13.61
N VAL A 314 -1.41 17.37 13.44
CA VAL A 314 -1.15 16.17 12.65
C VAL A 314 -1.86 14.96 13.28
N ALA A 315 -1.78 14.81 14.60
CA ALA A 315 -2.48 13.76 15.32
C ALA A 315 -4.00 13.87 15.14
N ARG A 316 -4.56 15.07 15.25
CA ARG A 316 -5.99 15.34 15.03
C ARG A 316 -6.43 15.01 13.60
N GLN A 317 -5.62 15.33 12.58
CA GLN A 317 -5.89 14.96 11.20
C GLN A 317 -5.91 13.44 11.00
N ILE A 318 -4.98 12.71 11.62
CA ILE A 318 -4.93 11.25 11.57
C ILE A 318 -6.19 10.64 12.25
N GLU A 319 -6.60 11.16 13.40
CA GLU A 319 -7.78 10.68 14.14
C GLU A 319 -9.09 10.92 13.39
N ALA A 320 -9.16 12.01 12.63
CA ALA A 320 -10.34 12.36 11.85
C ALA A 320 -10.55 11.50 10.60
N ILE A 321 -9.57 10.67 10.21
CA ILE A 321 -9.67 9.80 9.04
C ILE A 321 -10.68 8.67 9.30
N PRO A 322 -11.77 8.57 8.51
CA PRO A 322 -12.69 7.44 8.60
C PRO A 322 -12.08 6.18 7.99
N TYR A 323 -12.51 5.00 8.45
CA TYR A 323 -11.98 3.71 8.00
C TYR A 323 -13.07 2.81 7.47
N GLN A 324 -12.66 1.91 6.56
CA GLN A 324 -13.46 0.84 6.00
C GLN A 324 -12.87 -0.52 6.36
N PRO A 325 -13.71 -1.52 6.69
CA PRO A 325 -13.27 -2.86 7.01
C PRO A 325 -13.00 -3.68 5.76
N ILE A 326 -12.21 -4.75 5.93
CA ILE A 326 -12.12 -5.87 4.99
C ILE A 326 -12.20 -7.17 5.80
N TYR A 327 -13.07 -8.08 5.37
CA TYR A 327 -13.16 -9.41 5.91
C TYR A 327 -12.67 -10.41 4.87
N THR A 328 -11.87 -11.37 5.31
CA THR A 328 -11.48 -12.52 4.49
C THR A 328 -11.94 -13.80 5.17
N VAL A 329 -12.78 -14.55 4.48
CA VAL A 329 -13.25 -15.87 4.93
C VAL A 329 -12.50 -16.92 4.15
N TYR A 330 -11.62 -17.65 4.82
CA TYR A 330 -10.93 -18.81 4.26
C TYR A 330 -11.76 -20.05 4.53
N LEU A 331 -12.04 -20.82 3.49
CA LEU A 331 -12.77 -22.08 3.52
C LEU A 331 -11.88 -23.17 2.92
N GLN A 332 -11.50 -24.16 3.71
CA GLN A 332 -10.79 -25.33 3.22
C GLN A 332 -11.77 -26.43 2.88
N TYR A 333 -11.88 -26.74 1.63
CA TYR A 333 -12.62 -27.88 1.10
C TYR A 333 -11.71 -29.06 0.80
N PRO A 334 -12.27 -30.27 0.50
CA PRO A 334 -11.49 -31.33 -0.11
C PRO A 334 -10.74 -30.87 -1.36
N ALA A 335 -9.57 -31.44 -1.62
CA ALA A 335 -8.62 -30.97 -2.64
C ALA A 335 -9.16 -30.98 -4.10
N ASN A 336 -10.25 -31.71 -4.35
CA ASN A 336 -10.92 -31.74 -5.66
C ASN A 336 -11.87 -30.57 -5.91
N VAL A 337 -12.22 -29.78 -4.88
CA VAL A 337 -13.07 -28.59 -5.05
C VAL A 337 -12.26 -27.48 -5.71
N ARG A 338 -12.82 -26.91 -6.79
CA ARG A 338 -12.17 -25.83 -7.57
C ARG A 338 -13.23 -24.83 -8.03
N LEU A 339 -12.81 -23.57 -8.13
CA LEU A 339 -13.59 -22.54 -8.83
C LEU A 339 -13.36 -22.62 -10.34
N PRO A 340 -14.29 -22.10 -11.16
CA PRO A 340 -14.12 -22.05 -12.62
C PRO A 340 -12.96 -21.14 -13.07
N HIS A 341 -12.56 -20.19 -12.23
CA HIS A 341 -11.46 -19.23 -12.48
C HIS A 341 -10.65 -19.03 -11.22
N PRO A 342 -9.37 -18.65 -11.34
CA PRO A 342 -8.53 -18.31 -10.18
C PRO A 342 -9.11 -17.19 -9.31
N MET A 343 -9.84 -16.25 -9.93
CA MET A 343 -10.56 -15.15 -9.28
C MET A 343 -11.96 -15.04 -9.89
N LEU A 344 -12.98 -14.93 -9.05
CA LEU A 344 -14.38 -14.87 -9.46
C LEU A 344 -15.14 -13.89 -8.56
N GLY A 345 -15.86 -12.95 -9.13
CA GLY A 345 -16.78 -12.08 -8.42
C GLY A 345 -18.17 -12.67 -8.32
N MET A 346 -18.91 -12.24 -7.30
CA MET A 346 -20.32 -12.56 -7.12
C MET A 346 -21.15 -11.27 -7.23
N ASP A 347 -22.37 -11.39 -7.69
CA ASP A 347 -23.33 -10.28 -7.76
C ASP A 347 -24.43 -10.48 -6.71
N ARG A 348 -24.76 -9.42 -5.96
CA ARG A 348 -25.81 -9.41 -4.92
C ARG A 348 -25.63 -10.45 -3.81
N CYS A 349 -24.39 -10.80 -3.51
CA CYS A 349 -24.01 -11.70 -2.43
C CYS A 349 -23.20 -10.93 -1.38
N ILE A 350 -23.12 -11.49 -0.17
CA ILE A 350 -22.15 -11.04 0.83
C ILE A 350 -20.74 -11.36 0.34
N SER A 351 -20.56 -12.54 -0.26
CA SER A 351 -19.32 -12.97 -0.90
C SER A 351 -19.07 -12.14 -2.15
N GLN A 352 -18.13 -11.18 -2.07
CA GLN A 352 -17.86 -10.28 -3.21
C GLN A 352 -16.85 -10.87 -4.19
N TRP A 353 -15.68 -11.29 -3.68
CA TRP A 353 -14.59 -11.85 -4.49
C TRP A 353 -14.10 -13.16 -3.92
N LEU A 354 -14.01 -14.15 -4.77
CA LEU A 354 -13.52 -15.49 -4.46
C LEU A 354 -12.20 -15.74 -5.16
N PHE A 355 -11.24 -16.31 -4.42
CA PHE A 355 -9.92 -16.68 -4.92
C PHE A 355 -9.68 -18.15 -4.70
N ASP A 356 -9.43 -18.90 -5.76
CA ASP A 356 -9.03 -20.30 -5.72
C ASP A 356 -7.53 -20.39 -5.46
N ARG A 357 -7.16 -20.60 -4.21
CA ARG A 357 -5.76 -20.71 -3.79
C ARG A 357 -5.07 -21.94 -4.38
N GLY A 358 -5.84 -22.98 -4.75
CA GLY A 358 -5.32 -24.14 -5.46
C GLY A 358 -4.79 -23.79 -6.85
N GLN A 359 -5.53 -22.94 -7.58
CA GLN A 359 -5.11 -22.46 -8.90
C GLN A 359 -4.01 -21.38 -8.85
N ILE A 360 -3.96 -20.60 -7.76
CA ILE A 360 -3.02 -19.47 -7.62
C ILE A 360 -1.70 -19.94 -7.03
N ALA A 361 -1.74 -20.73 -5.94
CA ALA A 361 -0.61 -21.01 -5.07
C ALA A 361 -0.49 -22.52 -4.69
N ALA A 362 -1.13 -23.41 -5.47
CA ALA A 362 -1.15 -24.87 -5.22
C ALA A 362 -1.74 -25.28 -3.84
N GLN A 363 -2.51 -24.43 -3.18
CA GLN A 363 -3.23 -24.73 -1.94
C GLN A 363 -4.61 -25.33 -2.29
N HIS A 364 -4.62 -26.60 -2.72
CA HIS A 364 -5.80 -27.24 -3.28
C HIS A 364 -6.97 -27.31 -2.29
N GLY A 365 -8.16 -26.96 -2.78
CA GLY A 365 -9.39 -26.89 -1.99
C GLY A 365 -9.52 -25.65 -1.10
N LEU A 366 -8.50 -24.81 -1.00
CA LEU A 366 -8.58 -23.56 -0.23
C LEU A 366 -9.18 -22.44 -1.09
N ILE A 367 -10.31 -21.90 -0.63
CA ILE A 367 -10.98 -20.75 -1.22
C ILE A 367 -10.91 -19.59 -0.24
N ALA A 368 -10.39 -18.44 -0.68
CA ALA A 368 -10.44 -17.19 0.06
C ALA A 368 -11.57 -16.31 -0.47
N VAL A 369 -12.47 -15.87 0.40
CA VAL A 369 -13.58 -14.99 0.07
C VAL A 369 -13.36 -13.64 0.70
N VAL A 370 -13.27 -12.60 -0.12
CA VAL A 370 -13.05 -11.22 0.33
C VAL A 370 -14.37 -10.46 0.32
N ILE A 371 -14.61 -9.74 1.41
CA ILE A 371 -15.77 -8.88 1.61
C ILE A 371 -15.23 -7.50 2.01
N SER A 372 -15.38 -6.55 1.13
CA SER A 372 -14.83 -5.21 1.23
C SER A 372 -15.90 -4.19 1.64
N ALA A 373 -15.45 -3.09 2.23
CA ALA A 373 -16.25 -1.97 2.69
C ALA A 373 -17.26 -2.32 3.81
N GLU A 374 -18.03 -1.34 4.25
CA GLU A 374 -19.09 -1.52 5.24
C GLU A 374 -20.27 -2.32 4.66
N GLY A 375 -20.98 -3.07 5.52
CA GLY A 375 -22.16 -3.83 5.12
C GLY A 375 -22.69 -4.74 6.22
N ILE A 376 -23.78 -5.45 5.92
CA ILE A 376 -24.50 -6.32 6.86
C ILE A 376 -23.64 -7.43 7.48
N HIS A 377 -22.53 -7.80 6.83
CA HIS A 377 -21.59 -8.79 7.34
C HIS A 377 -20.91 -8.37 8.65
N GLN A 378 -20.87 -7.07 8.97
CA GLN A 378 -20.29 -6.55 10.21
C GLN A 378 -21.12 -6.90 11.45
N ASP A 379 -22.42 -7.16 11.27
CA ASP A 379 -23.35 -7.53 12.34
C ASP A 379 -23.35 -9.04 12.64
N LEU A 380 -22.66 -9.83 11.80
CA LEU A 380 -22.55 -11.27 11.94
C LEU A 380 -21.34 -11.66 12.80
N SER A 381 -21.49 -12.69 13.63
CA SER A 381 -20.33 -13.33 14.22
C SER A 381 -19.48 -14.02 13.14
N HIS A 382 -18.22 -14.30 13.42
CA HIS A 382 -17.34 -14.99 12.47
C HIS A 382 -17.92 -16.34 12.01
N GLU A 383 -18.54 -17.07 12.93
CA GLU A 383 -19.19 -18.35 12.63
C GLU A 383 -20.43 -18.17 11.71
N GLN A 384 -21.27 -17.18 12.00
CA GLN A 384 -22.42 -16.85 11.16
C GLN A 384 -21.99 -16.41 9.77
N LEU A 385 -20.94 -15.59 9.67
CA LEU A 385 -20.39 -15.13 8.40
C LEU A 385 -19.83 -16.29 7.56
N ALA A 386 -19.02 -17.16 8.17
CA ALA A 386 -18.47 -18.33 7.49
C ALA A 386 -19.57 -19.27 6.98
N ARG A 387 -20.63 -19.48 7.78
CA ARG A 387 -21.80 -20.27 7.38
C ARG A 387 -22.53 -19.62 6.20
N LYS A 388 -22.79 -18.32 6.27
CA LYS A 388 -23.48 -17.59 5.19
C LYS A 388 -22.71 -17.65 3.88
N VAL A 389 -21.40 -17.43 3.94
CA VAL A 389 -20.51 -17.56 2.78
C VAL A 389 -20.54 -18.99 2.23
N THR A 390 -20.51 -20.01 3.07
CA THR A 390 -20.59 -21.41 2.65
C THR A 390 -21.92 -21.71 1.95
N GLU A 391 -23.04 -21.16 2.46
CA GLU A 391 -24.37 -21.29 1.85
C GLU A 391 -24.40 -20.64 0.47
N GLU A 392 -23.88 -19.42 0.29
CA GLU A 392 -23.79 -18.74 -0.99
C GLU A 392 -22.96 -19.52 -2.02
N LEU A 393 -21.81 -20.10 -1.60
CA LEU A 393 -20.99 -20.93 -2.49
C LEU A 393 -21.72 -22.21 -2.92
N ARG A 394 -22.47 -22.83 -2.01
CA ARG A 394 -23.29 -24.00 -2.34
C ARG A 394 -24.39 -23.67 -3.32
N GLU A 395 -25.11 -22.57 -3.11
CA GLU A 395 -26.27 -22.18 -3.93
C GLU A 395 -25.89 -21.69 -5.33
N HIS A 396 -24.82 -20.94 -5.44
CA HIS A 396 -24.44 -20.28 -6.69
C HIS A 396 -23.41 -21.05 -7.52
N LEU A 397 -22.51 -21.80 -6.86
CA LEU A 397 -21.38 -22.48 -7.51
C LEU A 397 -21.48 -24.00 -7.47
N ASP A 398 -22.61 -24.53 -6.98
CA ASP A 398 -22.88 -25.98 -6.88
C ASP A 398 -21.81 -26.73 -6.06
N ILE A 399 -21.17 -26.08 -5.08
CA ILE A 399 -20.21 -26.71 -4.16
C ILE A 399 -20.98 -27.41 -3.06
N ALA A 400 -21.30 -28.71 -3.29
CA ALA A 400 -22.10 -29.50 -2.36
C ALA A 400 -21.37 -29.90 -1.07
N GLN A 401 -20.02 -29.96 -1.10
CA GLN A 401 -19.21 -30.37 0.03
C GLN A 401 -19.21 -29.30 1.12
N ALA A 402 -19.21 -29.73 2.38
CA ALA A 402 -18.91 -28.84 3.51
C ALA A 402 -17.42 -28.55 3.60
N PRO A 403 -17.00 -27.34 4.04
CA PRO A 403 -15.61 -27.06 4.30
C PRO A 403 -15.12 -27.92 5.49
N LEU A 404 -13.88 -28.39 5.42
CA LEU A 404 -13.19 -29.14 6.47
C LEU A 404 -12.90 -28.24 7.67
N TRP A 405 -12.54 -27.00 7.41
CA TRP A 405 -12.38 -25.91 8.39
C TRP A 405 -12.61 -24.57 7.72
N HIS A 406 -12.82 -23.55 8.54
CA HIS A 406 -12.86 -22.16 8.12
C HIS A 406 -12.06 -21.27 9.05
N GLN A 407 -11.62 -20.12 8.53
CA GLN A 407 -11.00 -19.07 9.31
C GLN A 407 -11.50 -17.71 8.80
N VAL A 408 -12.03 -16.89 9.69
CA VAL A 408 -12.41 -15.51 9.37
C VAL A 408 -11.36 -14.56 9.93
N ILE A 409 -10.83 -13.71 9.09
CA ILE A 409 -9.93 -12.63 9.46
C ILE A 409 -10.64 -11.31 9.15
N ALA A 410 -10.83 -10.49 10.19
CA ALA A 410 -11.53 -9.22 10.10
C ALA A 410 -10.57 -8.07 10.44
N GLU A 411 -10.18 -7.31 9.44
CA GLU A 411 -9.44 -6.06 9.64
C GLU A 411 -10.43 -4.89 9.62
N LYS A 412 -10.80 -4.40 10.80
CA LYS A 412 -11.81 -3.35 10.95
C LYS A 412 -11.35 -1.97 10.46
N ARG A 413 -10.04 -1.74 10.43
CA ARG A 413 -9.41 -0.52 9.91
C ARG A 413 -8.46 -0.87 8.76
N ALA A 414 -9.00 -1.61 7.78
CA ALA A 414 -8.19 -2.12 6.67
C ALA A 414 -7.64 -1.00 5.80
N THR A 415 -8.50 -0.05 5.44
CA THR A 415 -8.18 1.11 4.62
C THR A 415 -8.82 2.37 5.19
N PHE A 416 -8.31 3.55 4.87
CA PHE A 416 -9.11 4.73 5.07
C PHE A 416 -10.29 4.76 4.08
N SER A 417 -11.42 5.34 4.47
CA SER A 417 -12.55 5.59 3.58
C SER A 417 -12.16 6.70 2.60
N CYS A 418 -12.12 6.35 1.33
CA CYS A 418 -11.61 7.24 0.28
C CYS A 418 -12.70 8.21 -0.18
N GLU A 419 -13.05 9.18 0.67
CA GLU A 419 -14.15 10.12 0.47
C GLU A 419 -13.71 11.40 -0.25
N PRO A 420 -14.64 12.12 -0.92
CA PRO A 420 -14.34 13.40 -1.54
C PRO A 420 -13.79 14.41 -0.53
N ASN A 421 -12.77 15.16 -0.94
CA ASN A 421 -12.14 16.22 -0.15
C ASN A 421 -11.55 15.76 1.20
N LEU A 422 -11.24 14.47 1.36
CA LEU A 422 -10.60 13.94 2.56
C LEU A 422 -9.23 14.61 2.77
N SER A 423 -9.09 15.33 3.89
CA SER A 423 -7.80 15.90 4.30
C SER A 423 -6.93 14.82 4.93
N ARG A 424 -5.75 14.60 4.37
CA ARG A 424 -4.76 13.62 4.87
C ARG A 424 -3.48 14.34 5.27
N PRO A 425 -2.78 13.90 6.35
CA PRO A 425 -1.55 14.56 6.82
C PRO A 425 -0.43 14.49 5.78
N SER A 426 0.39 15.55 5.74
CA SER A 426 1.59 15.59 4.90
C SER A 426 2.63 14.56 5.35
N HIS A 427 3.52 14.17 4.44
CA HIS A 427 4.73 13.40 4.75
C HIS A 427 5.71 14.22 5.60
N LEU A 428 5.81 15.53 5.34
CA LEU A 428 6.61 16.46 6.13
C LEU A 428 5.79 16.87 7.35
N THR A 429 6.37 16.68 8.54
CA THR A 429 5.77 17.19 9.77
C THR A 429 6.29 18.59 10.11
N PRO A 430 5.63 19.33 11.01
CA PRO A 430 6.16 20.60 11.55
C PRO A 430 7.51 20.47 12.25
N ILE A 431 7.92 19.28 12.64
CA ILE A 431 9.22 19.03 13.26
C ILE A 431 10.21 18.61 12.18
N ALA A 432 11.27 19.40 12.01
CA ALA A 432 12.35 19.05 11.09
C ALA A 432 12.90 17.65 11.38
N ASN A 433 13.27 16.91 10.34
CA ASN A 433 13.84 15.55 10.41
C ASN A 433 12.91 14.46 10.99
N LEU A 434 11.63 14.78 11.26
CA LEU A 434 10.59 13.81 11.58
C LEU A 434 9.58 13.74 10.45
N LEU A 435 9.50 12.59 9.77
CA LEU A 435 8.64 12.37 8.64
C LEU A 435 7.54 11.34 8.95
N LEU A 436 6.43 11.41 8.23
CA LEU A 436 5.30 10.51 8.39
C LEU A 436 5.09 9.71 7.09
N ALA A 437 5.12 8.38 7.17
CA ALA A 437 4.86 7.48 6.07
C ALA A 437 3.66 6.57 6.34
N GLY A 438 2.94 6.22 5.29
CA GLY A 438 1.79 5.32 5.35
C GLY A 438 0.82 5.60 4.20
N ASP A 439 -0.02 4.63 3.89
CA ASP A 439 -1.07 4.76 2.88
C ASP A 439 -2.06 5.90 3.18
N PHE A 440 -2.20 6.27 4.46
CA PHE A 440 -3.09 7.32 4.95
C PHE A 440 -2.52 8.75 4.82
N THR A 441 -1.27 8.91 4.40
CA THR A 441 -0.67 10.23 4.16
C THR A 441 -1.15 10.86 2.85
N ALA A 442 -0.93 12.16 2.68
CA ALA A 442 -1.36 12.92 1.52
C ALA A 442 -0.81 12.32 0.20
N GLY A 443 -1.66 12.21 -0.81
CA GLY A 443 -1.30 11.65 -2.10
C GLY A 443 -2.51 11.43 -3.00
N GLU A 444 -2.28 10.97 -4.23
CA GLU A 444 -3.31 10.73 -5.25
C GLU A 444 -3.95 9.34 -5.17
N TYR A 445 -3.36 8.43 -4.38
CA TYR A 445 -3.78 7.03 -4.31
C TYR A 445 -4.75 6.74 -3.17
N PRO A 446 -5.62 5.73 -3.34
CA PRO A 446 -6.37 5.15 -2.24
C PRO A 446 -5.43 4.36 -1.31
N ALA A 447 -5.98 3.79 -0.24
CA ALA A 447 -5.23 2.95 0.70
C ALA A 447 -4.81 1.62 0.05
N THR A 448 -3.73 1.64 -0.70
CA THR A 448 -3.16 0.50 -1.42
C THR A 448 -1.72 0.22 -1.00
N LEU A 449 -1.22 -0.96 -1.34
CA LEU A 449 0.20 -1.28 -1.15
C LEU A 449 1.10 -0.30 -1.91
N GLU A 450 0.73 0.07 -3.14
CA GLU A 450 1.47 1.08 -3.92
C GLU A 450 1.49 2.44 -3.22
N GLY A 451 0.34 2.90 -2.69
CA GLY A 451 0.26 4.14 -1.92
C GLY A 451 1.16 4.12 -0.69
N ALA A 452 1.17 3.00 0.05
CA ALA A 452 2.05 2.80 1.20
C ALA A 452 3.53 2.83 0.81
N VAL A 453 3.91 2.08 -0.22
CA VAL A 453 5.29 2.03 -0.74
C VAL A 453 5.74 3.40 -1.22
N MET A 454 4.94 4.08 -2.03
CA MET A 454 5.25 5.43 -2.52
C MET A 454 5.47 6.43 -1.40
N SER A 455 4.68 6.34 -0.32
CA SER A 455 4.85 7.21 0.84
C SER A 455 6.20 7.00 1.52
N GLY A 456 6.60 5.73 1.69
CA GLY A 456 7.91 5.37 2.25
C GLY A 456 9.08 5.83 1.37
N VAL A 457 8.98 5.59 0.05
CA VAL A 457 9.99 6.06 -0.92
C VAL A 457 10.13 7.57 -0.88
N ARG A 458 9.01 8.32 -0.84
CA ARG A 458 9.02 9.79 -0.74
C ARG A 458 9.74 10.28 0.52
N CYS A 459 9.44 9.68 1.68
CA CYS A 459 10.15 10.04 2.92
C CYS A 459 11.66 9.76 2.83
N ALA A 460 12.04 8.64 2.22
CA ALA A 460 13.45 8.32 1.99
C ALA A 460 14.14 9.33 1.06
N ASP A 461 13.48 9.70 -0.05
CA ASP A 461 14.02 10.68 -1.01
C ASP A 461 14.20 12.07 -0.38
N GLU A 462 13.28 12.52 0.47
CA GLU A 462 13.42 13.77 1.23
C GLU A 462 14.68 13.75 2.11
N ILE A 463 14.92 12.67 2.84
CA ILE A 463 16.12 12.53 3.66
C ILE A 463 17.39 12.53 2.80
N ILE A 464 17.40 11.78 1.69
CA ILE A 464 18.54 11.73 0.77
C ILE A 464 18.87 13.12 0.22
N GLN A 465 17.86 13.91 -0.12
CA GLN A 465 18.05 15.29 -0.60
C GLN A 465 18.64 16.19 0.49
N HIS A 466 18.17 16.12 1.75
CA HIS A 466 18.73 16.86 2.88
C HIS A 466 20.20 16.53 3.10
N ILE A 467 20.55 15.24 3.16
CA ILE A 467 21.94 14.79 3.34
C ILE A 467 22.87 15.35 2.24
N HIS A 468 22.42 15.31 0.98
CA HIS A 468 23.20 15.85 -0.14
C HIS A 468 23.36 17.37 -0.07
N SER A 469 22.34 18.09 0.38
CA SER A 469 22.39 19.56 0.54
C SER A 469 23.39 19.97 1.63
N ASP A 470 23.39 19.28 2.76
CA ASP A 470 24.31 19.55 3.87
C ASP A 470 25.76 19.27 3.49
N ILE A 471 26.01 18.19 2.75
CA ILE A 471 27.36 17.86 2.24
C ILE A 471 27.86 18.95 1.28
N ASN A 472 27.01 19.51 0.43
CA ASN A 472 27.37 20.57 -0.51
C ASN A 472 27.66 21.89 0.21
N LEU A 473 26.89 22.24 1.25
CA LEU A 473 27.13 23.42 2.07
C LEU A 473 28.48 23.36 2.86
N LEU A 474 28.90 22.14 3.22
CA LEU A 474 30.20 21.95 3.92
C LEU A 474 31.42 21.94 2.98
N ARG A 475 31.20 21.85 1.65
CA ARG A 475 32.24 21.81 0.61
C ARG A 475 32.46 23.15 -0.11
N GLY A 476 31.51 24.09 0.01
CA GLY A 476 31.57 25.44 -0.55
C GLY A 476 32.05 26.45 0.50
#